data_cca7061dfb2031f8c756afe1141e4c6e
#
_entry.id   cca7061dfb2031f8c756afe1141e4c6e
#
_cell.length_a   1.000
_cell.length_b   1.000
_cell.length_c   1.000
_cell.angle_alpha   90.00
_cell.angle_beta   90.00
_cell.angle_gamma   90.00
#
_symmetry.space_group_name_H-M   'P 1'
#
loop_
_entity.id
_entity.type
_entity.pdbx_description
1 polymer ?
#
loop_
_entity_poly.entity_id
_entity_poly.type
_entity_poly.pdbx_seq_one_letter_code
_entity_poly.pdbx_strand_id
1 'polypeptide(L)'
;MSENEEPFTINDIRYFDYSNQLVKEVFNKPDVQKAENEYDKFFSQPIKMFAYAGILEEDLTKRPYKYSVSNNAVLEYVGMRERNAVTFLQKYLEKLILDSGIKNLFDDFFISQNSAGYERLKIQFIDFIIANTPKNDPVDISRIFTKIINPLAYKEKKFGTRRGRISQTVISLDELYYNRPNWRDINKDKSLTREEAKALFDDVVDNKNFFKYQVSKAKKFVRKLQPFSEVHRFEQYPGLQAHHIFMESEFPQIADLPENIIILTPNQHYYRAHPNNKTSVIDERYQAICLISKLDSIEINNRSGENDYSLEDFINVLNTGFETDHFNTGMDYEEVKHQIMNHVYANA
;
A
#
# COMPACT_ATOMS: atom_id res chain seq x y z
N MET A 1 -3.88 -13.40 -17.02
CA MET A 1 -2.95 -13.20 -18.16
C MET A 1 -2.49 -14.57 -18.58
N SER A 2 -2.62 -14.91 -19.86
CA SER A 2 -2.30 -16.24 -20.36
C SER A 2 -0.82 -16.35 -20.72
N GLU A 3 -0.25 -17.56 -20.64
CA GLU A 3 1.18 -17.88 -20.85
C GLU A 3 1.76 -17.57 -22.25
N ASN A 4 1.06 -16.81 -23.10
CA ASN A 4 1.46 -16.43 -24.46
C ASN A 4 1.18 -14.96 -24.76
N GLU A 5 1.66 -14.04 -23.92
CA GLU A 5 1.50 -12.62 -24.23
C GLU A 5 2.58 -12.17 -25.22
N GLU A 6 2.14 -11.61 -26.35
CA GLU A 6 3.03 -10.96 -27.32
C GLU A 6 3.79 -9.80 -26.63
N PRO A 7 5.06 -9.56 -27.04
CA PRO A 7 5.82 -8.43 -26.51
C PRO A 7 5.07 -7.11 -26.72
N PHE A 8 4.99 -6.28 -25.69
CA PHE A 8 4.27 -5.01 -25.69
C PHE A 8 5.23 -3.81 -25.61
N THR A 9 4.74 -2.65 -25.97
CA THR A 9 5.44 -1.36 -25.78
C THR A 9 4.83 -0.57 -24.63
N ILE A 10 5.50 0.49 -24.16
CA ILE A 10 4.94 1.41 -23.17
C ILE A 10 3.62 2.02 -23.68
N ASN A 11 3.52 2.29 -24.98
CA ASN A 11 2.31 2.86 -25.56
C ASN A 11 1.12 1.89 -25.58
N ASP A 12 1.36 0.60 -25.73
CA ASP A 12 0.30 -0.41 -25.66
C ASP A 12 -0.37 -0.41 -24.29
N ILE A 13 0.42 -0.28 -23.21
CA ILE A 13 -0.11 -0.14 -21.84
C ILE A 13 -0.75 1.23 -21.63
N ARG A 14 -0.12 2.30 -22.12
CA ARG A 14 -0.59 3.67 -21.94
C ARG A 14 -1.95 3.92 -22.59
N TYR A 15 -2.16 3.44 -23.81
CA TYR A 15 -3.39 3.64 -24.58
C TYR A 15 -4.39 2.49 -24.44
N PHE A 16 -4.11 1.52 -23.60
CA PHE A 16 -5.06 0.46 -23.28
C PHE A 16 -6.30 1.03 -22.59
N ASP A 17 -7.49 0.67 -23.03
CA ASP A 17 -8.76 1.24 -22.55
C ASP A 17 -8.88 1.18 -21.01
N TYR A 18 -8.53 0.04 -20.43
CA TYR A 18 -8.53 -0.13 -18.97
C TYR A 18 -7.56 0.83 -18.25
N SER A 19 -6.37 1.05 -18.81
CA SER A 19 -5.39 1.99 -18.25
C SER A 19 -5.92 3.42 -18.28
N ASN A 20 -6.53 3.83 -19.41
CA ASN A 20 -7.13 5.15 -19.56
C ASN A 20 -8.33 5.34 -18.63
N GLN A 21 -9.17 4.32 -18.47
CA GLN A 21 -10.29 4.32 -17.53
C GLN A 21 -9.79 4.50 -16.09
N LEU A 22 -8.80 3.71 -15.64
CA LEU A 22 -8.23 3.83 -14.30
C LEU A 22 -7.63 5.21 -14.04
N VAL A 23 -6.88 5.74 -15.00
CA VAL A 23 -6.26 7.06 -14.87
C VAL A 23 -7.30 8.14 -14.65
N LYS A 24 -8.43 8.07 -15.36
CA LYS A 24 -9.52 9.06 -15.26
C LYS A 24 -10.38 8.87 -14.02
N GLU A 25 -10.85 7.64 -13.78
CA GLU A 25 -11.87 7.36 -12.77
C GLU A 25 -11.29 7.16 -11.37
N VAL A 26 -10.09 6.58 -11.28
CA VAL A 26 -9.45 6.25 -10.01
C VAL A 26 -8.47 7.34 -9.57
N PHE A 27 -7.66 7.84 -10.52
CA PHE A 27 -6.60 8.82 -10.21
C PHE A 27 -7.00 10.27 -10.49
N ASN A 28 -8.23 10.53 -10.94
CA ASN A 28 -8.76 11.86 -11.29
C ASN A 28 -7.82 12.65 -12.23
N LYS A 29 -7.16 11.96 -13.16
CA LYS A 29 -6.23 12.55 -14.10
C LYS A 29 -6.92 12.84 -15.43
N PRO A 30 -6.42 13.82 -16.22
CA PRO A 30 -6.95 14.07 -17.56
C PRO A 30 -6.86 12.84 -18.45
N ASP A 31 -7.60 12.83 -19.54
CA ASP A 31 -7.48 11.81 -20.59
C ASP A 31 -6.04 11.70 -21.10
N VAL A 32 -5.55 10.46 -21.28
CA VAL A 32 -4.17 10.17 -21.68
C VAL A 32 -3.77 10.88 -22.99
N GLN A 33 -4.70 11.05 -23.92
CA GLN A 33 -4.45 11.79 -25.17
C GLN A 33 -4.31 13.30 -24.97
N LYS A 34 -4.89 13.87 -23.90
CA LYS A 34 -4.83 15.30 -23.62
C LYS A 34 -3.62 15.71 -22.79
N ALA A 35 -2.95 14.79 -22.15
CA ALA A 35 -1.86 15.04 -21.19
C ALA A 35 -0.62 14.15 -21.44
N GLU A 36 -0.19 14.03 -22.68
CA GLU A 36 0.87 13.10 -23.10
C GLU A 36 2.17 13.21 -22.28
N ASN A 37 2.64 14.43 -22.02
CA ASN A 37 3.89 14.65 -21.28
C ASN A 37 3.79 14.28 -19.79
N GLU A 38 2.60 14.37 -19.19
CA GLU A 38 2.38 14.00 -17.79
C GLU A 38 2.44 12.47 -17.62
N TYR A 39 1.93 11.73 -18.60
CA TYR A 39 1.83 10.28 -18.54
C TYR A 39 3.09 9.53 -18.98
N ASP A 40 4.02 10.18 -19.64
CA ASP A 40 5.27 9.54 -20.02
C ASP A 40 6.01 8.96 -18.80
N LYS A 41 6.07 9.70 -17.71
CA LYS A 41 6.68 9.22 -16.45
C LYS A 41 5.80 8.23 -15.69
N PHE A 42 4.47 8.37 -15.78
CA PHE A 42 3.53 7.53 -15.04
C PHE A 42 3.57 6.07 -15.52
N PHE A 43 3.68 5.83 -16.80
CA PHE A 43 3.76 4.48 -17.37
C PHE A 43 5.20 4.00 -17.58
N SER A 44 6.11 4.86 -18.08
CA SER A 44 7.46 4.43 -18.44
C SER A 44 8.33 4.09 -17.23
N GLN A 45 8.21 4.82 -16.12
CA GLN A 45 9.04 4.58 -14.93
C GLN A 45 8.76 3.21 -14.29
N PRO A 46 7.49 2.80 -14.00
CA PRO A 46 7.21 1.47 -13.47
C PRO A 46 7.66 0.33 -14.41
N ILE A 47 7.43 0.45 -15.72
CA ILE A 47 7.83 -0.58 -16.68
C ILE A 47 9.35 -0.76 -16.67
N LYS A 48 10.13 0.33 -16.71
CA LYS A 48 11.59 0.26 -16.61
C LYS A 48 12.08 -0.27 -15.27
N MET A 49 11.37 0.05 -14.18
CA MET A 49 11.66 -0.50 -12.85
C MET A 49 11.46 -2.02 -12.82
N PHE A 50 10.37 -2.52 -13.43
CA PHE A 50 10.14 -3.96 -13.55
C PHE A 50 11.16 -4.65 -14.45
N ALA A 51 11.58 -4.00 -15.55
CA ALA A 51 12.64 -4.53 -16.42
C ALA A 51 13.97 -4.61 -15.68
N TYR A 52 14.40 -3.55 -15.00
CA TYR A 52 15.61 -3.56 -14.18
C TYR A 52 15.58 -4.62 -13.07
N ALA A 53 14.40 -4.87 -12.49
CA ALA A 53 14.21 -5.91 -11.49
C ALA A 53 14.16 -7.35 -12.07
N GLY A 54 14.23 -7.54 -13.39
CA GLY A 54 14.16 -8.84 -14.05
C GLY A 54 12.74 -9.45 -14.04
N ILE A 55 11.72 -8.65 -13.81
CA ILE A 55 10.31 -9.07 -13.87
C ILE A 55 9.78 -8.99 -15.30
N LEU A 56 10.31 -8.04 -16.06
CA LEU A 56 10.13 -7.94 -17.49
C LEU A 56 11.48 -8.13 -18.17
N GLU A 57 11.48 -8.76 -19.35
CA GLU A 57 12.59 -8.69 -20.29
C GLU A 57 12.38 -7.50 -21.21
N GLU A 58 13.47 -6.80 -21.56
CA GLU A 58 13.42 -5.64 -22.45
C GLU A 58 14.24 -5.88 -23.74
N ASP A 59 13.61 -5.61 -24.87
CA ASP A 59 14.27 -5.54 -26.17
C ASP A 59 14.51 -4.08 -26.55
N LEU A 60 15.75 -3.63 -26.44
CA LEU A 60 16.22 -2.28 -26.77
C LEU A 60 16.84 -2.18 -28.18
N THR A 61 16.77 -3.23 -28.98
CA THR A 61 17.42 -3.28 -30.30
C THR A 61 16.80 -2.33 -31.31
N LYS A 62 15.49 -2.09 -31.22
CA LYS A 62 14.75 -1.22 -32.12
C LYS A 62 13.65 -0.44 -31.39
N ARG A 63 13.51 0.85 -31.74
CA ARG A 63 12.37 1.68 -31.24
C ARG A 63 11.09 1.43 -32.03
N PRO A 64 9.89 1.43 -31.38
CA PRO A 64 9.72 1.53 -29.92
C PRO A 64 10.23 0.26 -29.22
N TYR A 65 10.82 0.43 -28.03
CA TYR A 65 11.33 -0.66 -27.22
C TYR A 65 10.20 -1.59 -26.79
N LYS A 66 10.47 -2.89 -26.78
CA LYS A 66 9.49 -3.92 -26.42
C LYS A 66 9.83 -4.57 -25.10
N TYR A 67 8.79 -5.01 -24.42
CA TYR A 67 8.86 -5.67 -23.13
C TYR A 67 8.05 -6.96 -23.16
N SER A 68 8.51 -7.99 -22.49
CA SER A 68 7.79 -9.25 -22.30
C SER A 68 7.82 -9.64 -20.83
N VAL A 69 6.80 -10.37 -20.38
CA VAL A 69 6.70 -10.79 -18.98
C VAL A 69 7.64 -11.97 -18.74
N SER A 70 8.60 -11.80 -17.83
CA SER A 70 9.53 -12.84 -17.40
C SER A 70 9.07 -13.52 -16.11
N ASN A 71 8.41 -12.77 -15.21
CA ASN A 71 7.93 -13.31 -13.93
C ASN A 71 6.50 -12.84 -13.61
N ASN A 72 5.53 -13.59 -14.11
CA ASN A 72 4.12 -13.30 -13.92
C ASN A 72 3.69 -13.37 -12.44
N ALA A 73 4.23 -14.30 -11.67
CA ALA A 73 3.88 -14.46 -10.26
C ALA A 73 4.23 -13.21 -9.44
N VAL A 74 5.40 -12.59 -9.69
CA VAL A 74 5.78 -11.34 -9.03
C VAL A 74 4.93 -10.16 -9.50
N LEU A 75 4.56 -10.08 -10.78
CA LEU A 75 3.64 -9.04 -11.26
C LEU A 75 2.27 -9.16 -10.60
N GLU A 76 1.73 -10.38 -10.49
CA GLU A 76 0.47 -10.62 -9.78
C GLU A 76 0.59 -10.23 -8.31
N TYR A 77 1.65 -10.65 -7.62
CA TYR A 77 1.90 -10.27 -6.23
C TYR A 77 1.92 -8.75 -6.04
N VAL A 78 2.69 -8.03 -6.84
CA VAL A 78 2.77 -6.54 -6.78
C VAL A 78 1.41 -5.91 -7.08
N GLY A 79 0.67 -6.46 -8.06
CA GLY A 79 -0.64 -5.99 -8.46
C GLY A 79 -1.76 -6.26 -7.47
N MET A 80 -1.60 -7.18 -6.52
CA MET A 80 -2.66 -7.58 -5.60
C MET A 80 -3.09 -6.48 -4.65
N ARG A 81 -2.15 -5.79 -3.99
CA ARG A 81 -2.43 -4.73 -3.02
C ARG A 81 -1.28 -3.73 -2.90
N GLU A 82 -1.57 -2.53 -2.39
CA GLU A 82 -0.57 -1.46 -2.29
C GLU A 82 0.62 -1.83 -1.39
N ARG A 83 0.39 -2.56 -0.29
CA ARG A 83 1.48 -3.02 0.58
C ARG A 83 2.48 -3.90 -0.17
N ASN A 84 2.02 -4.78 -1.06
CA ASN A 84 2.90 -5.61 -1.88
C ASN A 84 3.72 -4.76 -2.85
N ALA A 85 3.11 -3.72 -3.43
CA ALA A 85 3.82 -2.75 -4.27
C ALA A 85 4.87 -1.97 -3.47
N VAL A 86 4.57 -1.56 -2.23
CA VAL A 86 5.54 -0.92 -1.32
C VAL A 86 6.69 -1.88 -0.97
N THR A 87 6.37 -3.13 -0.63
CA THR A 87 7.39 -4.16 -0.33
C THR A 87 8.31 -4.41 -1.53
N PHE A 88 7.74 -4.50 -2.73
CA PHE A 88 8.53 -4.59 -3.96
C PHE A 88 9.42 -3.35 -4.15
N LEU A 89 8.87 -2.15 -4.00
CA LEU A 89 9.62 -0.90 -4.12
C LEU A 89 10.80 -0.85 -3.12
N GLN A 90 10.60 -1.27 -1.89
CA GLN A 90 11.65 -1.32 -0.88
C GLN A 90 12.79 -2.26 -1.29
N LYS A 91 12.47 -3.49 -1.71
CA LYS A 91 13.47 -4.46 -2.19
C LYS A 91 14.19 -3.96 -3.44
N TYR A 92 13.46 -3.34 -4.36
CA TYR A 92 14.04 -2.70 -5.55
C TYR A 92 15.03 -1.59 -5.18
N LEU A 93 14.65 -0.70 -4.26
CA LEU A 93 15.52 0.40 -3.81
C LEU A 93 16.76 -0.10 -3.06
N GLU A 94 16.62 -1.14 -2.22
CA GLU A 94 17.77 -1.77 -1.57
C GLU A 94 18.77 -2.34 -2.59
N LYS A 95 18.25 -3.07 -3.59
CA LYS A 95 19.08 -3.57 -4.67
C LYS A 95 19.75 -2.41 -5.42
N LEU A 96 18.98 -1.37 -5.74
CA LEU A 96 19.51 -0.20 -6.47
C LEU A 96 20.65 0.48 -5.73
N ILE A 97 20.50 0.79 -4.43
CA ILE A 97 21.58 1.43 -3.65
C ILE A 97 22.78 0.50 -3.40
N LEU A 98 22.54 -0.82 -3.33
CA LEU A 98 23.60 -1.82 -3.23
C LEU A 98 24.41 -1.91 -4.53
N ASP A 99 23.76 -2.08 -5.68
CA ASP A 99 24.37 -2.17 -7.00
C ASP A 99 25.11 -0.88 -7.35
N SER A 100 24.63 0.27 -6.87
CA SER A 100 25.25 1.58 -7.02
C SER A 100 26.44 1.82 -6.08
N GLY A 101 26.70 0.93 -5.13
CA GLY A 101 27.81 1.05 -4.16
C GLY A 101 27.61 2.13 -3.09
N ILE A 102 26.41 2.65 -2.90
CA ILE A 102 26.10 3.74 -1.93
C ILE A 102 25.27 3.28 -0.74
N LYS A 103 25.05 1.98 -0.57
CA LYS A 103 24.24 1.45 0.53
C LYS A 103 24.77 1.87 1.91
N ASN A 104 26.09 1.87 2.10
CA ASN A 104 26.74 2.29 3.33
C ASN A 104 26.36 3.70 3.78
N LEU A 105 26.12 4.63 2.85
CA LEU A 105 25.70 6.01 3.18
C LEU A 105 24.33 6.03 3.87
N PHE A 106 23.41 5.17 3.41
CA PHE A 106 22.08 5.01 4.01
C PHE A 106 22.17 4.29 5.35
N ASP A 107 22.96 3.21 5.44
CA ASP A 107 23.17 2.46 6.68
C ASP A 107 23.73 3.37 7.79
N ASP A 108 24.73 4.19 7.49
CA ASP A 108 25.31 5.17 8.42
C ASP A 108 24.27 6.16 8.95
N PHE A 109 23.39 6.65 8.07
CA PHE A 109 22.29 7.51 8.50
C PHE A 109 21.26 6.76 9.35
N PHE A 110 20.87 5.55 8.97
CA PHE A 110 19.91 4.74 9.74
C PHE A 110 20.45 4.30 11.11
N ILE A 111 21.75 4.31 11.30
CA ILE A 111 22.39 4.14 12.62
C ILE A 111 22.40 5.46 13.39
N SER A 112 22.82 6.55 12.76
CA SER A 112 23.03 7.84 13.46
C SER A 112 21.75 8.60 13.79
N GLN A 113 20.73 8.53 12.93
CA GLN A 113 19.39 9.13 13.10
C GLN A 113 19.38 10.57 13.62
N ASN A 114 20.31 11.39 13.17
CA ASN A 114 20.44 12.79 13.54
C ASN A 114 20.60 13.72 12.34
N SER A 115 20.43 15.02 12.55
CA SER A 115 20.46 16.03 11.48
C SER A 115 21.80 16.07 10.73
N ALA A 116 22.92 15.87 11.43
CA ALA A 116 24.26 15.89 10.80
C ALA A 116 24.45 14.67 9.87
N GLY A 117 24.00 13.48 10.29
CA GLY A 117 23.98 12.26 9.47
C GLY A 117 23.07 12.40 8.25
N TYR A 118 21.89 13.01 8.43
CA TYR A 118 20.95 13.29 7.35
C TYR A 118 21.54 14.23 6.29
N GLU A 119 22.12 15.37 6.69
CA GLU A 119 22.71 16.32 5.74
C GLU A 119 23.92 15.71 5.02
N ARG A 120 24.74 14.92 5.70
CA ARG A 120 25.85 14.20 5.08
C ARG A 120 25.36 13.24 4.01
N LEU A 121 24.39 12.38 4.33
CA LEU A 121 23.79 11.45 3.37
C LEU A 121 23.23 12.20 2.16
N LYS A 122 22.48 13.28 2.39
CA LYS A 122 21.85 14.06 1.32
C LYS A 122 22.88 14.69 0.37
N ILE A 123 23.93 15.29 0.92
CA ILE A 123 25.02 15.89 0.12
C ILE A 123 25.72 14.80 -0.71
N GLN A 124 26.15 13.71 -0.07
CA GLN A 124 26.84 12.62 -0.74
C GLN A 124 25.98 11.94 -1.81
N PHE A 125 24.67 11.83 -1.59
CA PHE A 125 23.75 11.33 -2.60
C PHE A 125 23.65 12.28 -3.80
N ILE A 126 23.56 13.60 -3.57
CA ILE A 126 23.51 14.60 -4.64
C ILE A 126 24.80 14.53 -5.47
N ASP A 127 25.95 14.52 -4.83
CA ASP A 127 27.27 14.45 -5.49
C ASP A 127 27.40 13.16 -6.30
N PHE A 128 26.95 12.03 -5.75
CA PHE A 128 26.94 10.75 -6.45
C PHE A 128 26.07 10.79 -7.72
N ILE A 129 24.88 11.35 -7.66
CA ILE A 129 23.97 11.43 -8.82
C ILE A 129 24.56 12.36 -9.89
N ILE A 130 25.12 13.51 -9.51
CA ILE A 130 25.76 14.45 -10.46
C ILE A 130 26.96 13.79 -11.15
N ALA A 131 27.77 13.05 -10.38
CA ALA A 131 28.98 12.40 -10.92
C ALA A 131 28.69 11.22 -11.86
N ASN A 132 27.56 10.50 -11.66
CA ASN A 132 27.30 9.23 -12.33
C ASN A 132 26.10 9.25 -13.29
N THR A 133 25.39 10.37 -13.40
CA THR A 133 24.20 10.48 -14.28
C THR A 133 24.17 11.82 -15.01
N PRO A 134 23.39 11.97 -16.09
CA PRO A 134 23.19 13.26 -16.75
C PRO A 134 22.42 14.30 -15.91
N LYS A 135 21.89 13.91 -14.74
CA LYS A 135 21.16 14.80 -13.83
C LYS A 135 22.12 15.70 -13.07
N ASN A 136 21.94 17.03 -13.19
CA ASN A 136 22.80 18.04 -12.58
C ASN A 136 22.04 19.12 -11.79
N ASP A 137 20.69 19.05 -11.74
CA ASP A 137 19.89 19.96 -10.93
C ASP A 137 19.70 19.42 -9.50
N PRO A 138 20.28 20.06 -8.46
CA PRO A 138 20.16 19.63 -7.08
C PRO A 138 18.73 19.58 -6.56
N VAL A 139 17.81 20.40 -7.09
CA VAL A 139 16.39 20.41 -6.69
C VAL A 139 15.70 19.14 -7.17
N ASP A 140 15.90 18.76 -8.42
CA ASP A 140 15.35 17.52 -8.97
C ASP A 140 15.96 16.29 -8.27
N ILE A 141 17.28 16.31 -8.00
CA ILE A 141 17.97 15.23 -7.29
C ILE A 141 17.42 15.10 -5.85
N SER A 142 17.17 16.21 -5.15
CA SER A 142 16.57 16.17 -3.82
C SER A 142 15.14 15.57 -3.81
N ARG A 143 14.38 15.71 -4.91
CA ARG A 143 13.09 15.03 -5.08
C ARG A 143 13.26 13.53 -5.28
N ILE A 144 14.28 13.10 -6.01
CA ILE A 144 14.64 11.69 -6.18
C ILE A 144 15.05 11.11 -4.82
N PHE A 145 15.92 11.83 -4.08
CA PHE A 145 16.36 11.44 -2.75
C PHE A 145 15.19 11.14 -1.80
N THR A 146 14.18 12.02 -1.77
CA THR A 146 12.97 11.81 -0.95
C THR A 146 12.24 10.51 -1.30
N LYS A 147 12.16 10.17 -2.59
CA LYS A 147 11.49 8.96 -3.06
C LYS A 147 12.27 7.67 -2.77
N ILE A 148 13.55 7.78 -2.46
CA ILE A 148 14.41 6.64 -2.11
C ILE A 148 14.47 6.47 -0.60
N ILE A 149 14.77 7.54 0.14
CA ILE A 149 15.00 7.44 1.58
C ILE A 149 13.73 7.08 2.36
N ASN A 150 12.56 7.62 2.00
CA ASN A 150 11.34 7.39 2.78
C ASN A 150 10.84 5.94 2.74
N PRO A 151 10.77 5.24 1.59
CA PRO A 151 10.44 3.82 1.59
C PRO A 151 11.43 2.95 2.38
N LEU A 152 12.72 3.27 2.31
CA LEU A 152 13.76 2.57 3.07
C LEU A 152 13.65 2.88 4.58
N ALA A 153 13.42 4.14 4.95
CA ALA A 153 13.22 4.55 6.34
C ALA A 153 11.97 3.89 6.96
N TYR A 154 10.89 3.79 6.20
CA TYR A 154 9.70 3.06 6.64
C TYR A 154 10.01 1.59 6.94
N LYS A 155 10.72 0.91 6.03
CA LYS A 155 11.13 -0.49 6.21
C LYS A 155 11.95 -0.68 7.48
N GLU A 156 12.92 0.21 7.72
CA GLU A 156 13.83 0.17 8.87
C GLU A 156 13.20 0.74 10.16
N LYS A 157 11.94 1.21 10.11
CA LYS A 157 11.26 1.92 11.22
C LYS A 157 12.10 3.10 11.75
N LYS A 158 12.63 3.91 10.84
CA LYS A 158 13.57 5.02 11.09
C LYS A 158 13.01 6.37 10.62
N PHE A 159 13.68 7.44 11.01
CA PHE A 159 13.45 8.76 10.46
C PHE A 159 13.88 8.79 8.99
N GLY A 160 13.09 9.46 8.17
CA GLY A 160 13.39 9.74 6.78
C GLY A 160 13.45 11.24 6.52
N THR A 161 12.76 11.72 5.49
CA THR A 161 12.74 13.15 5.15
C THR A 161 11.33 13.69 5.04
N ARG A 162 11.13 14.90 5.59
CA ARG A 162 9.94 15.73 5.37
C ARG A 162 10.37 17.16 5.06
N ARG A 163 9.87 17.73 3.95
CA ARG A 163 10.20 19.09 3.49
C ARG A 163 11.70 19.35 3.31
N GLY A 164 12.44 18.31 2.88
CA GLY A 164 13.89 18.40 2.64
C GLY A 164 14.77 18.42 3.89
N ARG A 165 14.21 18.13 5.07
CA ARG A 165 14.90 17.98 6.36
C ARG A 165 14.64 16.60 6.93
N ILE A 166 15.42 16.17 7.92
CA ILE A 166 15.12 14.95 8.68
C ILE A 166 13.70 15.03 9.28
N SER A 167 12.95 13.94 9.21
CA SER A 167 11.62 13.87 9.83
C SER A 167 11.72 13.84 11.35
N GLN A 168 10.73 14.40 12.04
CA GLN A 168 10.66 14.41 13.50
C GLN A 168 10.04 13.14 14.08
N THR A 169 9.39 12.35 13.24
CA THR A 169 8.78 11.07 13.58
C THR A 169 9.17 10.04 12.53
N VAL A 170 9.06 8.77 12.87
CA VAL A 170 9.24 7.65 11.94
C VAL A 170 8.31 7.80 10.73
N ILE A 171 8.78 7.44 9.55
CA ILE A 171 7.97 7.48 8.34
C ILE A 171 6.86 6.42 8.44
N SER A 172 5.62 6.82 8.18
CA SER A 172 4.47 5.93 8.15
C SER A 172 4.17 5.43 6.73
N LEU A 173 3.44 4.32 6.64
CA LEU A 173 3.00 3.76 5.35
C LEU A 173 2.16 4.77 4.54
N ASP A 174 1.32 5.53 5.23
CA ASP A 174 0.48 6.56 4.63
C ASP A 174 1.24 7.65 3.86
N GLU A 175 2.47 7.92 4.28
CA GLU A 175 3.31 8.91 3.61
C GLU A 175 3.93 8.40 2.30
N LEU A 176 3.86 7.09 2.07
CA LEU A 176 4.37 6.45 0.86
C LEU A 176 3.31 6.29 -0.23
N TYR A 177 2.03 6.33 0.13
CA TYR A 177 0.95 6.13 -0.82
C TYR A 177 0.75 7.31 -1.75
N TYR A 178 0.44 6.97 -3.00
CA TYR A 178 0.00 7.93 -4.01
C TYR A 178 -1.47 8.33 -3.73
N ASN A 179 -1.89 9.50 -4.19
CA ASN A 179 -3.24 10.06 -4.00
C ASN A 179 -3.66 10.38 -2.56
N ARG A 180 -2.75 10.35 -1.61
CA ARG A 180 -3.06 10.99 -0.34
C ARG A 180 -2.89 12.50 -0.46
N PRO A 181 -3.75 13.30 0.21
CA PRO A 181 -3.68 14.75 0.15
C PRO A 181 -2.27 15.22 0.49
N ASN A 182 -1.64 15.84 -0.49
CA ASN A 182 -0.31 16.39 -0.35
C ASN A 182 -0.45 17.91 -0.24
N TRP A 183 0.08 18.50 0.82
CA TRP A 183 0.04 19.95 1.05
C TRP A 183 0.57 20.78 -0.14
N ARG A 184 1.36 20.21 -1.06
CA ARG A 184 1.84 20.87 -2.28
C ARG A 184 0.74 20.99 -3.33
N ASP A 185 -0.18 20.05 -3.37
CA ASP A 185 -1.32 20.08 -4.28
C ASP A 185 -2.37 21.10 -3.79
N ILE A 186 -2.38 21.36 -2.48
CA ILE A 186 -3.23 22.31 -1.80
C ILE A 186 -2.69 23.74 -1.91
N ASN A 187 -1.36 23.90 -1.84
CA ASN A 187 -0.71 25.22 -1.73
C ASN A 187 -0.40 25.86 -3.09
N LYS A 188 -1.39 26.00 -3.93
CA LYS A 188 -1.35 27.10 -4.93
C LYS A 188 -1.62 28.46 -4.29
N ASP A 189 -2.25 28.50 -3.13
CA ASP A 189 -2.47 29.71 -2.35
C ASP A 189 -1.55 29.77 -1.13
N LYS A 190 -0.59 30.69 -1.15
CA LYS A 190 0.44 30.85 -0.11
C LYS A 190 -0.09 31.48 1.20
N SER A 191 -1.36 31.85 1.24
CA SER A 191 -2.00 32.53 2.37
C SER A 191 -2.58 31.60 3.44
N LEU A 192 -2.75 30.29 3.13
CA LEU A 192 -3.36 29.32 4.02
C LEU A 192 -2.33 28.61 4.92
N THR A 193 -2.67 28.45 6.19
CA THR A 193 -1.92 27.56 7.09
C THR A 193 -2.12 26.09 6.68
N ARG A 194 -1.25 25.21 7.18
CA ARG A 194 -1.33 23.78 6.87
C ARG A 194 -2.63 23.14 7.35
N GLU A 195 -3.17 23.59 8.48
CA GLU A 195 -4.41 23.08 9.07
C GLU A 195 -5.63 23.55 8.29
N GLU A 196 -5.67 24.83 7.90
CA GLU A 196 -6.71 25.39 7.04
C GLU A 196 -6.70 24.75 5.66
N ALA A 197 -5.52 24.57 5.07
CA ALA A 197 -5.38 23.90 3.80
C ALA A 197 -5.82 22.42 3.89
N LYS A 198 -5.55 21.73 5.00
CA LYS A 198 -6.00 20.34 5.22
C LYS A 198 -7.52 20.27 5.36
N ALA A 199 -8.14 21.17 6.13
CA ALA A 199 -9.59 21.22 6.30
C ALA A 199 -10.33 21.50 4.98
N LEU A 200 -9.83 22.47 4.18
CA LEU A 200 -10.38 22.76 2.84
C LEU A 200 -10.20 21.59 1.86
N PHE A 201 -9.19 20.76 2.06
CA PHE A 201 -8.89 19.67 1.17
C PHE A 201 -9.73 18.42 1.47
N ASP A 202 -10.02 18.16 2.71
CA ASP A 202 -10.95 17.10 3.11
C ASP A 202 -12.36 17.36 2.52
N ASP A 203 -12.71 18.65 2.25
CA ASP A 203 -13.95 19.03 1.58
C ASP A 203 -13.89 18.98 0.03
N VAL A 204 -12.71 19.08 -0.58
CA VAL A 204 -12.58 19.30 -2.05
C VAL A 204 -12.18 18.05 -2.82
N VAL A 205 -11.46 17.10 -2.20
CA VAL A 205 -11.02 15.90 -2.88
C VAL A 205 -12.00 14.76 -2.63
N ASP A 206 -12.99 14.64 -3.49
CA ASP A 206 -13.85 13.47 -3.57
C ASP A 206 -13.07 12.25 -4.12
N ASN A 207 -12.25 11.64 -3.27
CA ASN A 207 -11.54 10.40 -3.56
C ASN A 207 -12.46 9.14 -3.53
N LYS A 208 -13.78 9.31 -3.61
CA LYS A 208 -14.75 8.21 -3.52
C LYS A 208 -14.47 7.09 -4.53
N ASN A 209 -14.08 7.45 -5.74
CA ASN A 209 -13.81 6.45 -6.78
C ASN A 209 -12.54 5.67 -6.50
N PHE A 210 -11.48 6.34 -6.03
CA PHE A 210 -10.25 5.68 -5.63
C PHE A 210 -10.49 4.78 -4.41
N PHE A 211 -11.19 5.28 -3.39
CA PHE A 211 -11.55 4.51 -2.20
C PHE A 211 -12.39 3.26 -2.55
N LYS A 212 -13.46 3.42 -3.34
CA LYS A 212 -14.28 2.29 -3.82
C LYS A 212 -13.46 1.26 -4.61
N TYR A 213 -12.51 1.73 -5.42
CA TYR A 213 -11.60 0.85 -6.14
C TYR A 213 -10.73 0.03 -5.19
N GLN A 214 -10.11 0.65 -4.18
CA GLN A 214 -9.27 -0.02 -3.19
C GLN A 214 -10.08 -1.04 -2.36
N VAL A 215 -11.25 -0.67 -1.87
CA VAL A 215 -12.14 -1.59 -1.15
C VAL A 215 -12.56 -2.77 -2.04
N SER A 216 -12.92 -2.52 -3.29
CA SER A 216 -13.26 -3.59 -4.24
C SER A 216 -12.09 -4.53 -4.50
N LYS A 217 -10.88 -3.98 -4.62
CA LYS A 217 -9.63 -4.73 -4.81
C LYS A 217 -9.31 -5.59 -3.59
N ALA A 218 -9.43 -5.04 -2.38
CA ALA A 218 -9.24 -5.78 -1.14
C ALA A 218 -10.22 -6.96 -1.01
N LYS A 219 -11.51 -6.73 -1.30
CA LYS A 219 -12.52 -7.80 -1.31
C LYS A 219 -12.20 -8.91 -2.33
N LYS A 220 -11.72 -8.56 -3.53
CA LYS A 220 -11.31 -9.54 -4.54
C LYS A 220 -10.08 -10.33 -4.10
N PHE A 221 -9.13 -9.66 -3.48
CA PHE A 221 -7.93 -10.27 -2.93
C PHE A 221 -8.26 -11.32 -1.87
N VAL A 222 -9.07 -10.94 -0.85
CA VAL A 222 -9.45 -11.88 0.22
C VAL A 222 -10.26 -13.07 -0.34
N ARG A 223 -11.17 -12.85 -1.31
CA ARG A 223 -11.89 -13.96 -1.97
C ARG A 223 -10.97 -14.94 -2.71
N LYS A 224 -9.86 -14.45 -3.28
CA LYS A 224 -8.86 -15.32 -3.94
C LYS A 224 -8.12 -16.18 -2.92
N LEU A 225 -7.78 -15.63 -1.75
CA LEU A 225 -7.07 -16.33 -0.69
C LEU A 225 -7.98 -17.30 0.09
N GLN A 226 -9.24 -16.93 0.28
CA GLN A 226 -10.18 -17.62 1.14
C GLN A 226 -11.42 -18.08 0.36
N PRO A 227 -11.36 -19.23 -0.33
CA PRO A 227 -12.50 -19.76 -1.08
C PRO A 227 -13.63 -20.29 -0.17
N PHE A 228 -13.32 -20.53 1.10
CA PHE A 228 -14.25 -21.05 2.11
C PHE A 228 -14.46 -20.04 3.22
N SER A 229 -15.53 -20.24 4.02
CA SER A 229 -15.77 -19.43 5.21
C SER A 229 -14.63 -19.57 6.22
N GLU A 230 -14.12 -18.43 6.68
CA GLU A 230 -13.04 -18.38 7.67
C GLU A 230 -13.53 -18.75 9.08
N VAL A 231 -14.84 -18.67 9.36
CA VAL A 231 -15.42 -19.00 10.68
C VAL A 231 -15.55 -20.52 10.91
N HIS A 232 -15.71 -21.30 9.86
CA HIS A 232 -15.83 -22.77 9.93
C HIS A 232 -14.67 -23.48 9.22
N ARG A 233 -13.50 -23.46 9.82
CA ARG A 233 -12.27 -24.04 9.19
C ARG A 233 -12.28 -25.53 9.01
N PHE A 234 -12.97 -26.25 9.89
CA PHE A 234 -13.06 -27.71 9.83
C PHE A 234 -14.14 -28.20 8.87
N GLU A 235 -15.01 -27.30 8.43
CA GLU A 235 -16.11 -27.57 7.50
C GLU A 235 -15.96 -26.66 6.30
N GLN A 236 -15.69 -27.21 5.13
CA GLN A 236 -15.43 -26.46 3.90
C GLN A 236 -16.73 -25.94 3.29
N TYR A 237 -17.34 -24.93 3.91
CA TYR A 237 -18.48 -24.22 3.33
C TYR A 237 -17.99 -23.11 2.39
N PRO A 238 -18.47 -23.07 1.12
CA PRO A 238 -18.13 -22.01 0.19
C PRO A 238 -18.42 -20.63 0.79
N GLY A 239 -17.40 -19.78 0.83
CA GLY A 239 -17.48 -18.42 1.30
C GLY A 239 -17.86 -17.49 0.14
N LEU A 240 -19.11 -17.05 0.08
CA LEU A 240 -19.60 -16.20 -1.01
C LEU A 240 -19.65 -14.73 -0.66
N GLN A 241 -19.58 -14.38 0.64
CA GLN A 241 -19.74 -13.01 1.13
C GLN A 241 -18.44 -12.50 1.73
N ALA A 242 -17.90 -11.40 1.16
CA ALA A 242 -16.83 -10.62 1.78
C ALA A 242 -17.45 -9.56 2.70
N HIS A 243 -17.25 -9.74 4.00
CA HIS A 243 -17.83 -8.91 5.05
C HIS A 243 -16.74 -8.06 5.72
N HIS A 244 -17.00 -6.77 5.94
CA HIS A 244 -16.16 -5.92 6.78
C HIS A 244 -16.44 -6.22 8.24
N ILE A 245 -15.41 -6.58 9.01
CA ILE A 245 -15.54 -6.88 10.44
C ILE A 245 -15.90 -5.60 11.21
N PHE A 246 -15.22 -4.49 10.91
CA PHE A 246 -15.62 -3.14 11.29
C PHE A 246 -16.19 -2.43 10.06
N MET A 247 -17.39 -1.87 10.18
CA MET A 247 -18.17 -1.35 9.04
C MET A 247 -17.43 -0.27 8.25
N GLU A 248 -17.48 -0.38 6.93
CA GLU A 248 -16.90 0.61 6.00
C GLU A 248 -17.43 2.04 6.23
N SER A 249 -18.71 2.17 6.61
CA SER A 249 -19.34 3.48 6.85
C SER A 249 -18.86 4.16 8.13
N GLU A 250 -18.43 3.41 9.13
CA GLU A 250 -17.97 3.92 10.42
C GLU A 250 -16.45 4.06 10.46
N PHE A 251 -15.76 3.12 9.81
CA PHE A 251 -14.29 3.02 9.81
C PHE A 251 -13.73 3.01 8.39
N PRO A 252 -13.93 4.09 7.59
CA PRO A 252 -13.47 4.14 6.20
C PRO A 252 -11.94 4.02 6.07
N GLN A 253 -11.18 4.42 7.10
CA GLN A 253 -9.71 4.39 7.11
C GLN A 253 -9.11 2.98 7.13
N ILE A 254 -9.89 1.94 7.46
CA ILE A 254 -9.49 0.53 7.48
C ILE A 254 -10.31 -0.35 6.53
N ALA A 255 -11.21 0.24 5.76
CA ALA A 255 -12.14 -0.53 4.94
C ALA A 255 -11.47 -1.21 3.72
N ASP A 256 -10.34 -0.70 3.25
CA ASP A 256 -9.53 -1.28 2.18
C ASP A 256 -8.44 -2.22 2.68
N LEU A 257 -8.35 -2.46 4.00
CA LEU A 257 -7.43 -3.44 4.56
C LEU A 257 -8.01 -4.86 4.47
N PRO A 258 -7.30 -5.81 3.83
CA PRO A 258 -7.70 -7.22 3.78
C PRO A 258 -7.90 -7.85 5.17
N GLU A 259 -7.21 -7.34 6.15
CA GLU A 259 -7.26 -7.74 7.55
C GLU A 259 -8.61 -7.37 8.22
N ASN A 260 -9.33 -6.37 7.69
CA ASN A 260 -10.69 -6.01 8.11
C ASN A 260 -11.78 -6.75 7.32
N ILE A 261 -11.41 -7.60 6.36
CA ILE A 261 -12.36 -8.31 5.50
C ILE A 261 -12.30 -9.80 5.78
N ILE A 262 -13.43 -10.39 6.10
CA ILE A 262 -13.58 -11.83 6.34
C ILE A 262 -14.53 -12.47 5.33
N ILE A 263 -14.25 -13.70 4.95
CA ILE A 263 -15.14 -14.47 4.07
C ILE A 263 -16.12 -15.30 4.89
N LEU A 264 -17.39 -15.11 4.62
CA LEU A 264 -18.51 -15.75 5.30
C LEU A 264 -19.40 -16.49 4.30
N THR A 265 -20.18 -17.47 4.80
CA THR A 265 -21.34 -17.97 4.05
C THR A 265 -22.45 -16.92 4.05
N PRO A 266 -23.41 -16.97 3.09
CA PRO A 266 -24.57 -16.08 3.10
C PRO A 266 -25.35 -16.13 4.42
N ASN A 267 -25.54 -17.30 5.02
CA ASN A 267 -26.23 -17.45 6.30
C ASN A 267 -25.50 -16.77 7.46
N GLN A 268 -24.16 -16.92 7.52
CA GLN A 268 -23.35 -16.23 8.52
C GLN A 268 -23.43 -14.72 8.36
N HIS A 269 -23.34 -14.22 7.14
CA HIS A 269 -23.41 -12.79 6.85
C HIS A 269 -24.77 -12.19 7.21
N TYR A 270 -25.88 -12.78 6.72
CA TYR A 270 -27.20 -12.17 6.86
C TYR A 270 -27.90 -12.43 8.20
N TYR A 271 -27.57 -13.52 8.89
CA TYR A 271 -28.27 -13.89 10.12
C TYR A 271 -27.42 -13.82 11.38
N ARG A 272 -26.09 -13.86 11.26
CA ARG A 272 -25.17 -13.81 12.39
C ARG A 272 -24.47 -12.46 12.49
N ALA A 273 -23.79 -12.02 11.41
CA ALA A 273 -23.07 -10.77 11.42
C ALA A 273 -24.02 -9.55 11.46
N HIS A 274 -25.18 -9.65 10.79
CA HIS A 274 -26.18 -8.59 10.71
C HIS A 274 -27.52 -9.05 11.30
N PRO A 275 -27.79 -8.83 12.60
CA PRO A 275 -29.03 -9.22 13.23
C PRO A 275 -30.26 -8.68 12.49
N ASN A 276 -31.25 -9.55 12.26
CA ASN A 276 -32.47 -9.25 11.52
C ASN A 276 -32.22 -8.75 10.08
N ASN A 277 -31.11 -9.14 9.46
CA ASN A 277 -30.70 -8.72 8.11
C ASN A 277 -30.53 -7.19 7.97
N LYS A 278 -30.22 -6.49 9.05
CA LYS A 278 -29.95 -5.05 9.05
C LYS A 278 -28.46 -4.80 8.89
N THR A 279 -28.02 -4.51 7.68
CA THR A 279 -26.60 -4.28 7.35
C THR A 279 -25.97 -3.07 8.06
N SER A 280 -26.78 -2.24 8.72
CA SER A 280 -26.32 -1.13 9.55
C SER A 280 -26.12 -1.50 11.03
N VAL A 281 -26.24 -2.78 11.39
CA VAL A 281 -26.05 -3.26 12.76
C VAL A 281 -25.16 -4.49 12.73
N ILE A 282 -24.15 -4.51 13.58
CA ILE A 282 -23.25 -5.65 13.78
C ILE A 282 -23.57 -6.32 15.12
N ASP A 283 -23.54 -7.64 15.15
CA ASP A 283 -23.55 -8.41 16.39
C ASP A 283 -22.16 -8.45 16.98
N GLU A 284 -21.94 -7.79 18.11
CA GLU A 284 -20.61 -7.65 18.74
C GLU A 284 -19.98 -8.99 19.13
N ARG A 285 -20.80 -9.97 19.56
CA ARG A 285 -20.31 -11.31 19.91
C ARG A 285 -19.86 -12.06 18.65
N TYR A 286 -20.61 -11.92 17.57
CA TYR A 286 -20.24 -12.54 16.32
C TYR A 286 -19.05 -11.81 15.67
N GLN A 287 -18.93 -10.50 15.83
CA GLN A 287 -17.78 -9.72 15.44
C GLN A 287 -16.48 -10.23 16.11
N ALA A 288 -16.54 -10.55 17.42
CA ALA A 288 -15.40 -11.15 18.11
C ALA A 288 -14.99 -12.50 17.50
N ILE A 289 -15.97 -13.34 17.14
CA ILE A 289 -15.71 -14.60 16.42
C ILE A 289 -15.05 -14.33 15.08
N CYS A 290 -15.51 -13.33 14.33
CA CYS A 290 -14.90 -12.93 13.05
C CYS A 290 -13.47 -12.46 13.24
N LEU A 291 -13.17 -11.62 14.26
CA LEU A 291 -11.82 -11.14 14.56
C LEU A 291 -10.86 -12.29 14.90
N ILE A 292 -11.28 -13.20 15.76
CA ILE A 292 -10.46 -14.37 16.12
C ILE A 292 -10.23 -15.28 14.91
N SER A 293 -11.27 -15.54 14.12
CA SER A 293 -11.13 -16.36 12.90
C SER A 293 -10.23 -15.70 11.86
N LYS A 294 -10.28 -14.38 11.75
CA LYS A 294 -9.38 -13.63 10.87
C LYS A 294 -7.93 -13.68 11.35
N LEU A 295 -7.70 -13.48 12.64
CA LEU A 295 -6.38 -13.60 13.25
C LEU A 295 -5.76 -14.97 12.98
N ASP A 296 -6.54 -16.03 13.16
CA ASP A 296 -6.07 -17.38 12.87
C ASP A 296 -5.76 -17.58 11.36
N SER A 297 -6.53 -16.95 10.43
CA SER A 297 -6.23 -16.98 8.99
C SER A 297 -4.91 -16.29 8.69
N ILE A 298 -4.65 -15.14 9.33
CA ILE A 298 -3.40 -14.39 9.23
C ILE A 298 -2.23 -15.23 9.75
N GLU A 299 -2.40 -15.87 10.91
CA GLU A 299 -1.36 -16.71 11.50
C GLU A 299 -0.98 -17.90 10.59
N ILE A 300 -1.97 -18.62 10.06
CA ILE A 300 -1.75 -19.74 9.16
C ILE A 300 -1.00 -19.29 7.90
N ASN A 301 -1.45 -18.19 7.27
CA ASN A 301 -0.84 -17.63 6.06
C ASN A 301 0.62 -17.20 6.31
N ASN A 302 0.88 -16.52 7.43
CA ASN A 302 2.24 -16.08 7.75
C ASN A 302 3.16 -17.23 8.16
N ARG A 303 2.65 -18.26 8.85
CA ARG A 303 3.42 -19.47 9.20
C ARG A 303 3.74 -20.34 7.98
N SER A 304 2.88 -20.31 6.93
CA SER A 304 3.18 -21.00 5.66
C SER A 304 4.25 -20.28 4.82
N GLY A 305 4.60 -19.06 5.20
CA GLY A 305 5.58 -18.23 4.48
C GLY A 305 5.01 -17.46 3.31
N GLU A 306 3.70 -17.50 3.07
CA GLU A 306 3.03 -16.74 2.00
C GLU A 306 3.04 -15.25 2.30
N ASN A 307 2.80 -14.86 3.58
CA ASN A 307 2.84 -13.48 4.05
C ASN A 307 1.92 -12.51 3.26
N ASP A 308 0.76 -13.00 2.84
CA ASP A 308 -0.24 -12.21 2.13
C ASP A 308 -0.96 -11.24 3.06
N TYR A 309 -1.07 -11.58 4.34
CA TYR A 309 -1.60 -10.74 5.41
C TYR A 309 -0.50 -10.13 6.27
N SER A 310 -0.84 -9.08 7.01
CA SER A 310 0.05 -8.38 7.95
C SER A 310 -0.54 -8.35 9.35
N LEU A 311 0.17 -8.89 10.34
CA LEU A 311 -0.24 -8.74 11.75
C LEU A 311 -0.24 -7.27 12.18
N GLU A 312 0.67 -6.45 11.67
CA GLU A 312 0.72 -5.01 11.95
C GLU A 312 -0.53 -4.29 11.43
N ASP A 313 -1.01 -4.62 10.21
CA ASP A 313 -2.24 -4.05 9.67
C ASP A 313 -3.47 -4.56 10.43
N PHE A 314 -3.47 -5.82 10.90
CA PHE A 314 -4.54 -6.32 11.75
C PHE A 314 -4.58 -5.62 13.11
N ILE A 315 -3.43 -5.35 13.73
CA ILE A 315 -3.35 -4.53 14.95
C ILE A 315 -3.90 -3.11 14.70
N ASN A 316 -3.60 -2.51 13.55
CA ASN A 316 -4.20 -1.23 13.16
C ASN A 316 -5.73 -1.34 13.02
N VAL A 317 -6.24 -2.42 12.44
CA VAL A 317 -7.69 -2.70 12.36
C VAL A 317 -8.31 -2.78 13.75
N LEU A 318 -7.69 -3.50 14.68
CA LEU A 318 -8.18 -3.63 16.06
C LEU A 318 -8.19 -2.30 16.81
N ASN A 319 -7.08 -1.56 16.79
CA ASN A 319 -6.98 -0.27 17.47
C ASN A 319 -7.97 0.75 16.90
N THR A 320 -8.11 0.78 15.58
CA THR A 320 -9.05 1.70 14.92
C THR A 320 -10.51 1.32 15.21
N GLY A 321 -10.86 0.03 15.06
CA GLY A 321 -12.22 -0.44 15.20
C GLY A 321 -12.72 -0.46 16.63
N PHE A 322 -11.85 -0.67 17.60
CA PHE A 322 -12.17 -0.59 19.03
C PHE A 322 -11.91 0.80 19.64
N GLU A 323 -11.44 1.76 18.83
CA GLU A 323 -11.07 3.12 19.26
C GLU A 323 -10.11 3.13 20.47
N THR A 324 -9.07 2.29 20.40
CA THR A 324 -8.09 2.06 21.48
C THR A 324 -6.65 2.07 20.95
N ASP A 325 -5.67 2.08 21.83
CA ASP A 325 -4.25 1.91 21.55
C ASP A 325 -3.64 0.69 22.30
N HIS A 326 -4.49 -0.19 22.82
CA HIS A 326 -4.07 -1.31 23.67
C HIS A 326 -3.36 -2.43 22.91
N PHE A 327 -3.55 -2.53 21.58
CA PHE A 327 -2.85 -3.52 20.77
C PHE A 327 -1.55 -2.91 20.22
N ASN A 328 -0.43 -3.60 20.41
CA ASN A 328 0.86 -3.12 19.94
C ASN A 328 1.58 -4.18 19.06
N THR A 329 2.48 -3.72 18.20
CA THR A 329 3.18 -4.54 17.21
C THR A 329 4.19 -5.54 17.80
N GLY A 330 4.40 -5.51 19.11
CA GLY A 330 5.23 -6.48 19.85
C GLY A 330 4.47 -7.70 20.33
N MET A 331 3.12 -7.68 20.25
CA MET A 331 2.27 -8.79 20.66
C MET A 331 2.39 -9.95 19.67
N ASP A 332 2.41 -11.18 20.21
CA ASP A 332 2.24 -12.38 19.38
C ASP A 332 0.74 -12.69 19.13
N TYR A 333 0.46 -13.75 18.35
CA TYR A 333 -0.92 -14.10 17.98
C TYR A 333 -1.79 -14.48 19.17
N GLU A 334 -1.25 -15.18 20.17
CA GLU A 334 -1.99 -15.57 21.37
C GLU A 334 -2.28 -14.37 22.27
N GLU A 335 -1.33 -13.44 22.41
CA GLU A 335 -1.51 -12.20 23.14
C GLU A 335 -2.61 -11.33 22.50
N VAL A 336 -2.59 -11.18 21.16
CA VAL A 336 -3.62 -10.45 20.43
C VAL A 336 -4.99 -11.11 20.61
N LYS A 337 -5.06 -12.44 20.52
CA LYS A 337 -6.30 -13.21 20.73
C LYS A 337 -6.87 -13.01 22.13
N HIS A 338 -6.03 -13.10 23.14
CA HIS A 338 -6.41 -12.87 24.54
C HIS A 338 -6.91 -11.44 24.75
N GLN A 339 -6.25 -10.46 24.15
CA GLN A 339 -6.64 -9.05 24.25
C GLN A 339 -7.98 -8.77 23.56
N ILE A 340 -8.27 -9.38 22.39
CA ILE A 340 -9.60 -9.30 21.74
C ILE A 340 -10.67 -9.83 22.68
N MET A 341 -10.45 -11.01 23.29
CA MET A 341 -11.41 -11.61 24.21
C MET A 341 -11.65 -10.72 25.42
N ASN A 342 -10.61 -10.18 26.03
CA ASN A 342 -10.71 -9.27 27.18
C ASN A 342 -11.52 -8.02 26.81
N HIS A 343 -11.25 -7.41 25.65
CA HIS A 343 -11.97 -6.20 25.21
C HIS A 343 -13.47 -6.44 25.06
N VAL A 344 -13.84 -7.53 24.40
CA VAL A 344 -15.26 -7.85 24.13
C VAL A 344 -15.99 -8.29 25.39
N TYR A 345 -15.39 -9.10 26.26
CA TYR A 345 -16.06 -9.58 27.47
C TYR A 345 -16.00 -8.58 28.64
N ALA A 346 -15.09 -7.61 28.65
CA ALA A 346 -15.11 -6.55 29.65
C ALA A 346 -16.23 -5.52 29.39
N ASN A 347 -16.73 -5.45 28.16
CA ASN A 347 -17.77 -4.51 27.72
C ASN A 347 -19.16 -5.20 27.56
N ALA A 348 -19.28 -6.52 27.78
CA ALA A 348 -20.51 -7.29 27.73
C ALA A 348 -21.11 -7.52 29.13
#